data_9f826920ebeeee2fc5261f59f984a944
#
_entry.id   9f826920ebeeee2fc5261f59f984a944
#
_cell.length_a   1.000
_cell.length_b   1.000
_cell.length_c   1.000
_cell.angle_alpha   90.00
_cell.angle_beta   90.00
_cell.angle_gamma   90.00
#
_symmetry.space_group_name_H-M   'P 1'
#
loop_
_entity.id
_entity.type
_entity.pdbx_description
1 polymer ?
#
loop_
_entity_poly.entity_id
_entity_poly.type
_entity_poly.pdbx_seq_one_letter_code
_entity_poly.pdbx_strand_id
1 'polypeptide(L)'
;MTIRERRNLAIPIGVLLVLTSLVTSGAVLEATVLPEGTFVGTTRRAAALMACRVLLLLAAICLIAKRPRVTSVHIAALAVASVVAGALAVALLQFAYTPPRIPSGWRSFAPVAERNELGYRGRKISYSSDDFVVLLLGDSQVEAMALPFDAMPERLLEGALQGRGRHVRVFSVGTGGYGQDQELLALEEYFRTNRADLVVLWQTQSNDIWNNLFKTHMLNRNPKPTFWLDPEGLLQGPSEQLGESIGDSPFVLTALWRRVFGLSRRDRDWEQTLPEPYSPLTSYGGSANNTWQERWNANVGFMRDENLATEKSHMAVMLTPRSKRMQYGLDLTRALTLRISETVTAQHGRFVVLQTETNDTAPARDEVYGLNGRYYKVSRDQFYANWEYINRGLAVEVIRVTVKDWRVSAEDGHLNAEATNQAMSLVADRLQARFDGHADGSR
;
A
#
# COMPACT_ATOMS: atom_id res chain seq x y z
N MET A 1 -27.27 39.87 -29.76
CA MET A 1 -26.77 38.67 -30.49
C MET A 1 -27.74 38.35 -31.61
N THR A 2 -27.28 38.38 -32.85
CA THR A 2 -28.11 38.07 -34.04
C THR A 2 -28.41 36.57 -34.13
N ILE A 3 -29.45 36.18 -34.91
CA ILE A 3 -29.81 34.75 -35.14
C ILE A 3 -28.59 33.98 -35.69
N ARG A 4 -27.75 34.66 -36.49
CA ARG A 4 -26.54 34.08 -37.09
C ARG A 4 -25.47 33.80 -36.06
N GLU A 5 -25.24 34.66 -35.11
CA GLU A 5 -24.28 34.50 -34.00
C GLU A 5 -24.68 33.36 -33.07
N ARG A 6 -25.99 33.23 -32.78
CA ARG A 6 -26.54 32.15 -31.92
C ARG A 6 -26.38 30.79 -32.54
N ARG A 7 -26.58 30.69 -33.86
CA ARG A 7 -26.43 29.47 -34.65
C ARG A 7 -24.97 29.02 -34.68
N ASN A 8 -24.05 29.99 -34.64
CA ASN A 8 -22.61 29.74 -34.62
C ASN A 8 -22.09 29.26 -33.25
N LEU A 9 -22.76 29.58 -32.13
CA LEU A 9 -22.38 29.10 -30.80
C LEU A 9 -22.77 27.66 -30.51
N ALA A 10 -23.83 27.16 -31.09
CA ALA A 10 -24.27 25.77 -30.89
C ALA A 10 -23.24 24.75 -31.38
N ILE A 11 -22.48 25.07 -32.45
CA ILE A 11 -21.45 24.20 -33.01
C ILE A 11 -20.25 24.07 -32.07
N PRO A 12 -19.59 25.17 -31.66
CA PRO A 12 -18.43 25.05 -30.76
C PRO A 12 -18.79 24.42 -29.40
N ILE A 13 -19.98 24.68 -28.85
CA ILE A 13 -20.42 24.00 -27.62
C ILE A 13 -20.63 22.51 -27.86
N GLY A 14 -21.27 22.12 -28.98
CA GLY A 14 -21.42 20.72 -29.34
C GLY A 14 -20.07 20.02 -29.54
N VAL A 15 -19.13 20.68 -30.20
CA VAL A 15 -17.75 20.16 -30.38
C VAL A 15 -17.06 20.03 -29.03
N LEU A 16 -17.20 21.00 -28.12
CA LEU A 16 -16.62 20.95 -26.78
C LEU A 16 -17.17 19.75 -25.98
N LEU A 17 -18.48 19.46 -26.07
CA LEU A 17 -19.10 18.31 -25.43
C LEU A 17 -18.56 16.99 -26.00
N VAL A 18 -18.33 16.89 -27.31
CA VAL A 18 -17.69 15.73 -27.95
C VAL A 18 -16.26 15.56 -27.45
N LEU A 19 -15.47 16.64 -27.46
CA LEU A 19 -14.10 16.60 -26.96
C LEU A 19 -14.04 16.19 -25.48
N THR A 20 -14.94 16.74 -24.65
CA THR A 20 -15.06 16.33 -23.23
C THR A 20 -15.37 14.84 -23.11
N SER A 21 -16.29 14.30 -23.93
CA SER A 21 -16.58 12.86 -23.95
C SER A 21 -15.39 12.01 -24.37
N LEU A 22 -14.56 12.48 -25.29
CA LEU A 22 -13.35 11.78 -25.73
C LEU A 22 -12.26 11.79 -24.63
N VAL A 23 -12.00 12.97 -24.06
CA VAL A 23 -10.98 13.14 -23.01
C VAL A 23 -11.36 12.41 -21.72
N THR A 24 -12.63 12.26 -21.43
CA THR A 24 -13.13 11.48 -20.29
C THR A 24 -13.29 9.99 -20.60
N SER A 25 -12.70 9.46 -21.68
CA SER A 25 -12.66 8.01 -21.90
C SER A 25 -11.82 7.30 -20.86
N GLY A 26 -12.20 6.09 -20.46
CA GLY A 26 -11.46 5.29 -19.48
C GLY A 26 -9.98 5.15 -19.86
N ALA A 27 -9.72 4.85 -21.15
CA ALA A 27 -8.36 4.72 -21.67
C ALA A 27 -7.53 6.01 -21.57
N VAL A 28 -8.12 7.19 -21.87
CA VAL A 28 -7.43 8.47 -21.73
C VAL A 28 -7.19 8.82 -20.26
N LEU A 29 -8.19 8.59 -19.41
CA LEU A 29 -8.07 8.83 -17.97
C LEU A 29 -6.99 7.94 -17.34
N GLU A 30 -6.93 6.66 -17.70
CA GLU A 30 -5.90 5.73 -17.23
C GLU A 30 -4.50 6.07 -17.78
N ALA A 31 -4.43 6.53 -19.03
CA ALA A 31 -3.15 6.93 -19.63
C ALA A 31 -2.58 8.24 -19.05
N THR A 32 -3.44 9.11 -18.49
CA THR A 32 -3.03 10.49 -18.13
C THR A 32 -3.11 10.78 -16.64
N VAL A 33 -4.09 10.24 -15.94
CA VAL A 33 -4.50 10.73 -14.61
C VAL A 33 -4.72 9.62 -13.60
N LEU A 34 -5.23 8.47 -14.05
CA LEU A 34 -5.60 7.35 -13.19
C LEU A 34 -4.66 6.17 -13.43
N PRO A 35 -4.52 5.27 -12.46
CA PRO A 35 -3.78 4.04 -12.67
C PRO A 35 -4.39 3.20 -13.77
N GLU A 36 -3.53 2.50 -14.47
CA GLU A 36 -3.93 1.47 -15.43
C GLU A 36 -4.86 0.46 -14.74
N GLY A 37 -5.99 0.12 -15.39
CA GLY A 37 -6.96 -0.82 -14.85
C GLY A 37 -8.04 -0.24 -13.93
N THR A 38 -8.07 1.08 -13.69
CA THR A 38 -9.10 1.71 -12.83
C THR A 38 -10.52 1.43 -13.33
N PHE A 39 -10.73 1.34 -14.65
CA PHE A 39 -12.04 1.07 -15.26
C PHE A 39 -12.18 -0.36 -15.78
N VAL A 40 -11.11 -1.14 -15.82
CA VAL A 40 -11.16 -2.54 -16.27
C VAL A 40 -11.77 -3.39 -15.17
N GLY A 41 -12.91 -4.06 -15.47
CA GLY A 41 -13.59 -5.03 -14.59
C GLY A 41 -14.43 -4.46 -13.45
N THR A 42 -14.44 -3.16 -13.21
CA THR A 42 -15.42 -2.53 -12.31
C THR A 42 -16.66 -2.14 -13.10
N THR A 43 -17.56 -3.08 -13.32
CA THR A 43 -18.79 -2.90 -14.13
C THR A 43 -19.58 -1.65 -13.76
N ARG A 44 -19.69 -1.29 -12.46
CA ARG A 44 -20.43 -0.09 -12.01
C ARG A 44 -19.74 1.21 -12.39
N ARG A 45 -18.41 1.34 -12.16
CA ARG A 45 -17.66 2.56 -12.50
C ARG A 45 -17.53 2.76 -14.00
N ALA A 46 -17.21 1.70 -14.72
CA ALA A 46 -17.15 1.71 -16.19
C ALA A 46 -18.51 2.03 -16.82
N ALA A 47 -19.59 1.44 -16.30
CA ALA A 47 -20.95 1.71 -16.76
C ALA A 47 -21.39 3.15 -16.47
N ALA A 48 -21.09 3.69 -15.30
CA ALA A 48 -21.38 5.09 -14.94
C ALA A 48 -20.63 6.07 -15.86
N LEU A 49 -19.34 5.83 -16.09
CA LEU A 49 -18.53 6.65 -17.01
C LEU A 49 -19.07 6.59 -18.44
N MET A 50 -19.41 5.38 -18.91
CA MET A 50 -20.01 5.19 -20.24
C MET A 50 -21.36 5.91 -20.37
N ALA A 51 -22.23 5.82 -19.37
CA ALA A 51 -23.51 6.53 -19.35
C ALA A 51 -23.31 8.05 -19.42
N CYS A 52 -22.40 8.61 -18.64
CA CYS A 52 -22.07 10.04 -18.70
C CYS A 52 -21.58 10.46 -20.09
N ARG A 53 -20.70 9.67 -20.72
CA ARG A 53 -20.18 9.94 -22.06
C ARG A 53 -21.28 9.88 -23.12
N VAL A 54 -22.16 8.90 -23.04
CA VAL A 54 -23.32 8.78 -23.95
C VAL A 54 -24.22 10.00 -23.79
N LEU A 55 -24.51 10.44 -22.58
CA LEU A 55 -25.30 11.65 -22.33
C LEU A 55 -24.66 12.91 -22.92
N LEU A 56 -23.35 13.09 -22.79
CA LEU A 56 -22.61 14.19 -23.40
C LEU A 56 -22.70 14.17 -24.93
N LEU A 57 -22.55 12.99 -25.55
CA LEU A 57 -22.66 12.83 -26.99
C LEU A 57 -24.10 13.10 -27.49
N LEU A 58 -25.10 12.60 -26.79
CA LEU A 58 -26.51 12.87 -27.12
C LEU A 58 -26.83 14.36 -27.00
N ALA A 59 -26.35 15.02 -25.95
CA ALA A 59 -26.49 16.48 -25.79
C ALA A 59 -25.83 17.24 -26.94
N ALA A 60 -24.60 16.85 -27.33
CA ALA A 60 -23.91 17.42 -28.48
C ALA A 60 -24.68 17.27 -29.79
N ILE A 61 -25.15 16.05 -30.06
CA ILE A 61 -25.96 15.74 -31.29
C ILE A 61 -27.23 16.57 -31.28
N CYS A 62 -27.98 16.61 -30.18
CA CYS A 62 -29.22 17.39 -30.05
C CYS A 62 -28.94 18.89 -30.26
N LEU A 63 -27.86 19.43 -29.71
CA LEU A 63 -27.52 20.84 -29.85
C LEU A 63 -27.16 21.20 -31.29
N ILE A 64 -26.39 20.36 -31.98
CA ILE A 64 -25.97 20.56 -33.36
C ILE A 64 -27.16 20.37 -34.31
N ALA A 65 -27.95 19.29 -34.15
CA ALA A 65 -29.09 18.98 -34.98
C ALA A 65 -30.23 20.04 -34.88
N LYS A 66 -30.47 20.52 -33.65
CA LYS A 66 -31.52 21.53 -33.40
C LYS A 66 -31.01 22.97 -33.45
N ARG A 67 -29.78 23.20 -33.92
CA ARG A 67 -29.15 24.53 -33.99
C ARG A 67 -30.01 25.67 -34.55
N PRO A 68 -30.92 25.46 -35.56
CA PRO A 68 -31.76 26.53 -36.07
C PRO A 68 -32.80 27.02 -35.06
N ARG A 69 -33.13 26.20 -34.07
CA ARG A 69 -34.15 26.46 -33.04
C ARG A 69 -33.52 26.88 -31.69
N VAL A 70 -32.19 26.82 -31.58
CA VAL A 70 -31.47 27.21 -30.35
C VAL A 70 -31.48 28.74 -30.24
N THR A 71 -32.08 29.25 -29.17
CA THR A 71 -32.11 30.67 -28.86
C THR A 71 -31.06 30.99 -27.80
N SER A 72 -30.72 32.29 -27.63
CA SER A 72 -29.83 32.73 -26.55
C SER A 72 -30.34 32.34 -25.16
N VAL A 73 -31.66 32.27 -25.01
CA VAL A 73 -32.31 31.82 -23.78
C VAL A 73 -31.99 30.37 -23.48
N HIS A 74 -32.04 29.49 -24.50
CA HIS A 74 -31.67 28.06 -24.33
C HIS A 74 -30.20 27.90 -23.95
N ILE A 75 -29.29 28.71 -24.54
CA ILE A 75 -27.86 28.64 -24.23
C ILE A 75 -27.63 29.16 -22.80
N ALA A 76 -28.25 30.31 -22.44
CA ALA A 76 -28.15 30.84 -21.09
C ALA A 76 -28.75 29.88 -20.04
N ALA A 77 -29.91 29.32 -20.31
CA ALA A 77 -30.54 28.32 -19.44
C ALA A 77 -29.69 27.08 -19.26
N LEU A 78 -29.05 26.57 -20.33
CA LEU A 78 -28.12 25.43 -20.25
C LEU A 78 -26.88 25.78 -19.42
N ALA A 79 -26.30 26.97 -19.61
CA ALA A 79 -25.15 27.42 -18.84
C ALA A 79 -25.51 27.56 -17.36
N VAL A 80 -26.63 28.22 -17.03
CA VAL A 80 -27.12 28.35 -15.65
C VAL A 80 -27.41 26.99 -15.04
N ALA A 81 -28.12 26.11 -15.77
CA ALA A 81 -28.41 24.75 -15.28
C ALA A 81 -27.13 23.95 -15.02
N SER A 82 -26.11 24.07 -15.88
CA SER A 82 -24.81 23.39 -15.70
C SER A 82 -24.07 23.91 -14.47
N VAL A 83 -24.06 25.24 -14.26
CA VAL A 83 -23.43 25.86 -13.07
C VAL A 83 -24.17 25.42 -11.81
N VAL A 84 -25.52 25.47 -11.82
CA VAL A 84 -26.32 25.05 -10.66
C VAL A 84 -26.15 23.57 -10.37
N ALA A 85 -26.20 22.70 -11.41
CA ALA A 85 -25.97 21.28 -11.25
C ALA A 85 -24.56 20.95 -10.73
N GLY A 86 -23.54 21.66 -11.24
CA GLY A 86 -22.18 21.56 -10.75
C GLY A 86 -22.04 21.98 -9.30
N ALA A 87 -22.63 23.11 -8.93
CA ALA A 87 -22.62 23.60 -7.55
C ALA A 87 -23.35 22.65 -6.58
N LEU A 88 -24.51 22.12 -7.00
CA LEU A 88 -25.24 21.12 -6.22
C LEU A 88 -24.45 19.80 -6.07
N ALA A 89 -23.83 19.34 -7.16
CA ALA A 89 -22.97 18.15 -7.09
C ALA A 89 -21.80 18.34 -6.13
N VAL A 90 -21.13 19.49 -6.18
CA VAL A 90 -20.04 19.83 -5.23
C VAL A 90 -20.58 19.93 -3.81
N ALA A 91 -21.73 20.56 -3.59
CA ALA A 91 -22.33 20.67 -2.25
C ALA A 91 -22.72 19.31 -1.68
N LEU A 92 -23.30 18.41 -2.50
CA LEU A 92 -23.65 17.05 -2.11
C LEU A 92 -22.39 16.21 -1.82
N LEU A 93 -21.37 16.32 -2.68
CA LEU A 93 -20.10 15.67 -2.43
C LEU A 93 -19.42 16.21 -1.16
N GLN A 94 -19.47 17.51 -0.92
CA GLN A 94 -18.93 18.12 0.29
C GLN A 94 -19.69 17.68 1.54
N PHE A 95 -21.01 17.56 1.46
CA PHE A 95 -21.83 17.07 2.57
C PHE A 95 -21.57 15.61 2.89
N ALA A 96 -21.40 14.77 1.84
CA ALA A 96 -21.07 13.37 1.99
C ALA A 96 -19.58 13.11 2.29
N TYR A 97 -18.73 14.13 2.08
CA TYR A 97 -17.30 14.00 2.28
C TYR A 97 -16.95 14.12 3.76
N THR A 98 -16.51 13.02 4.33
CA THR A 98 -15.89 13.02 5.65
C THR A 98 -14.38 13.02 5.42
N PRO A 99 -13.66 14.11 5.77
CA PRO A 99 -12.20 14.09 5.70
C PRO A 99 -11.66 12.91 6.51
N PRO A 100 -10.69 12.15 6.01
CA PRO A 100 -10.03 11.14 6.82
C PRO A 100 -9.49 11.80 8.10
N ARG A 101 -9.88 11.29 9.24
CA ARG A 101 -9.42 11.80 10.55
C ARG A 101 -8.00 11.33 10.90
N ILE A 102 -7.24 10.91 9.91
CA ILE A 102 -5.90 10.38 10.11
C ILE A 102 -4.92 11.52 9.86
N PRO A 103 -4.29 12.08 10.90
CA PRO A 103 -3.18 12.99 10.73
C PRO A 103 -2.11 12.29 9.89
N SER A 104 -1.59 12.94 8.87
CA SER A 104 -0.50 12.44 8.02
C SER A 104 -0.81 11.31 7.01
N GLY A 105 -2.03 10.77 6.92
CA GLY A 105 -2.45 9.84 5.85
C GLY A 105 -1.75 8.49 5.80
N TRP A 106 -0.90 8.17 6.75
CA TRP A 106 -0.11 6.95 6.82
C TRP A 106 -0.13 6.25 8.18
N ARG A 107 -1.15 6.51 9.01
CA ARG A 107 -1.36 5.80 10.28
C ARG A 107 -2.55 4.85 10.19
N SER A 108 -2.70 4.02 11.20
CA SER A 108 -3.71 2.96 11.29
C SER A 108 -5.13 3.45 11.00
N PHE A 109 -5.87 2.64 10.27
CA PHE A 109 -7.31 2.81 10.01
C PHE A 109 -8.20 2.18 11.09
N ALA A 110 -7.62 1.57 12.12
CA ALA A 110 -8.35 0.93 13.20
C ALA A 110 -9.33 1.90 13.89
N PRO A 111 -10.41 1.40 14.52
CA PRO A 111 -11.27 2.22 15.36
C PRO A 111 -10.49 2.97 16.44
N VAL A 112 -10.88 4.20 16.75
CA VAL A 112 -10.17 5.03 17.75
C VAL A 112 -10.05 4.32 19.11
N ALA A 113 -11.06 3.54 19.49
CA ALA A 113 -11.05 2.77 20.74
C ALA A 113 -9.99 1.66 20.79
N GLU A 114 -9.50 1.24 19.63
CA GLU A 114 -8.46 0.21 19.48
C GLU A 114 -7.08 0.79 19.22
N ARG A 115 -6.88 2.12 19.33
CA ARG A 115 -5.58 2.75 19.08
C ARG A 115 -4.86 3.09 20.36
N ASN A 116 -3.54 2.90 20.32
CA ASN A 116 -2.64 3.42 21.34
C ASN A 116 -2.43 4.95 21.18
N GLU A 117 -1.65 5.55 22.06
CA GLU A 117 -1.38 7.00 22.11
C GLU A 117 -0.66 7.50 20.85
N LEU A 118 0.06 6.62 20.16
CA LEU A 118 0.77 6.94 18.91
C LEU A 118 -0.14 6.81 17.68
N GLY A 119 -1.39 6.36 17.87
CA GLY A 119 -2.38 6.22 16.79
C GLY A 119 -2.32 4.90 16.03
N TYR A 120 -1.55 3.92 16.48
CA TYR A 120 -1.50 2.56 15.92
C TYR A 120 -2.52 1.65 16.61
N ARG A 121 -3.01 0.64 15.90
CA ARG A 121 -3.84 -0.38 16.52
C ARG A 121 -3.04 -1.13 17.56
N GLY A 122 -3.55 -1.18 18.76
CA GLY A 122 -2.91 -1.78 19.92
C GLY A 122 -3.43 -1.17 21.21
N ARG A 123 -3.07 -1.78 22.33
CA ARG A 123 -3.46 -1.25 23.63
C ARG A 123 -2.69 0.00 24.00
N LYS A 124 -3.20 0.73 24.99
CA LYS A 124 -2.48 1.86 25.59
C LYS A 124 -1.11 1.42 26.09
N ILE A 125 -0.10 2.23 25.80
CA ILE A 125 1.28 1.96 26.18
C ILE A 125 1.43 2.32 27.67
N SER A 126 1.48 1.29 28.52
CA SER A 126 1.64 1.45 29.96
C SER A 126 2.38 0.26 30.53
N TYR A 127 3.47 0.54 31.25
CA TYR A 127 4.33 -0.46 31.86
C TYR A 127 5.03 0.11 33.11
N SER A 128 5.46 -0.77 34.01
CA SER A 128 6.28 -0.41 35.18
C SER A 128 7.77 -0.47 34.85
N SER A 129 8.61 0.01 35.79
CA SER A 129 10.07 -0.10 35.67
C SER A 129 10.56 -1.54 35.55
N ASP A 130 9.84 -2.48 36.18
CA ASP A 130 10.23 -3.88 36.33
C ASP A 130 9.71 -4.76 35.18
N ASP A 131 8.83 -4.21 34.33
CA ASP A 131 8.33 -4.93 33.17
C ASP A 131 9.42 -5.04 32.10
N PHE A 132 9.55 -6.22 31.50
CA PHE A 132 10.30 -6.39 30.26
C PHE A 132 9.40 -5.98 29.09
N VAL A 133 9.80 -4.92 28.38
CA VAL A 133 8.97 -4.31 27.32
C VAL A 133 9.39 -4.84 25.97
N VAL A 134 8.45 -5.45 25.24
CA VAL A 134 8.61 -5.91 23.87
C VAL A 134 7.78 -5.01 22.94
N LEU A 135 8.40 -4.51 21.89
CA LEU A 135 7.72 -3.81 20.80
C LEU A 135 7.64 -4.70 19.58
N LEU A 136 6.43 -4.99 19.11
CA LEU A 136 6.17 -5.54 17.79
C LEU A 136 6.09 -4.40 16.78
N LEU A 137 7.02 -4.38 15.84
CA LEU A 137 7.12 -3.40 14.77
C LEU A 137 6.84 -4.09 13.43
N GLY A 138 6.03 -3.50 12.55
CA GLY A 138 5.74 -4.10 11.26
C GLY A 138 4.57 -3.45 10.52
N ASP A 139 4.01 -4.21 9.61
CA ASP A 139 2.96 -3.78 8.69
C ASP A 139 1.55 -4.26 9.08
N SER A 140 0.78 -4.70 8.09
CA SER A 140 -0.56 -5.26 8.27
C SER A 140 -0.60 -6.54 9.10
N GLN A 141 0.49 -7.30 9.20
CA GLN A 141 0.56 -8.48 10.04
C GLN A 141 0.58 -8.09 11.53
N VAL A 142 1.24 -6.99 11.86
CA VAL A 142 1.25 -6.42 13.23
C VAL A 142 -0.06 -5.71 13.52
N GLU A 143 -0.60 -4.93 12.59
CA GLU A 143 -1.91 -4.26 12.73
C GLU A 143 -3.07 -5.24 12.86
N ALA A 144 -3.01 -6.37 12.15
CA ALA A 144 -3.93 -7.49 12.20
C ALA A 144 -5.42 -7.09 12.16
N MET A 145 -5.80 -6.21 11.20
CA MET A 145 -7.16 -5.64 11.09
C MET A 145 -8.25 -6.69 10.86
N ALA A 146 -7.90 -7.83 10.29
CA ALA A 146 -8.82 -8.94 10.05
C ALA A 146 -9.14 -9.75 11.32
N LEU A 147 -8.42 -9.51 12.42
CA LEU A 147 -8.58 -10.24 13.68
C LEU A 147 -9.36 -9.43 14.72
N PRO A 148 -10.09 -10.09 15.63
CA PRO A 148 -10.60 -9.44 16.83
C PRO A 148 -9.47 -8.78 17.63
N PHE A 149 -9.77 -7.68 18.33
CA PHE A 149 -8.77 -6.93 19.09
C PHE A 149 -8.02 -7.78 20.14
N ASP A 150 -8.71 -8.73 20.75
CA ASP A 150 -8.11 -9.64 21.74
C ASP A 150 -7.25 -10.74 21.13
N ALA A 151 -7.37 -10.97 19.82
CA ALA A 151 -6.54 -11.91 19.05
C ALA A 151 -5.40 -11.23 18.29
N MET A 152 -5.09 -9.97 18.61
CA MET A 152 -3.92 -9.28 18.02
C MET A 152 -2.60 -9.94 18.41
N PRO A 153 -1.58 -9.87 17.56
CA PRO A 153 -0.26 -10.45 17.81
C PRO A 153 0.34 -10.01 19.15
N GLU A 154 0.21 -8.73 19.53
CA GLU A 154 0.72 -8.23 20.82
C GLU A 154 0.11 -8.94 22.02
N ARG A 155 -1.20 -9.21 21.97
CA ARG A 155 -1.93 -9.89 23.04
C ARG A 155 -1.52 -11.35 23.16
N LEU A 156 -1.43 -12.01 22.02
CA LEU A 156 -1.09 -13.43 21.94
C LEU A 156 0.36 -13.65 22.39
N LEU A 157 1.30 -12.82 21.95
CA LEU A 157 2.69 -12.93 22.36
C LEU A 157 2.87 -12.63 23.86
N GLU A 158 2.21 -11.58 24.39
CA GLU A 158 2.27 -11.29 25.82
C GLU A 158 1.73 -12.45 26.63
N GLY A 159 0.53 -12.97 26.29
CA GLY A 159 -0.06 -14.11 27.00
C GLY A 159 0.84 -15.35 26.96
N ALA A 160 1.44 -15.63 25.81
CA ALA A 160 2.37 -16.75 25.68
C ALA A 160 3.62 -16.59 26.54
N LEU A 161 4.21 -15.40 26.63
CA LEU A 161 5.38 -15.12 27.46
C LEU A 161 5.06 -15.09 28.96
N GLN A 162 3.91 -14.48 29.34
CA GLN A 162 3.45 -14.46 30.74
C GLN A 162 3.10 -15.88 31.24
N GLY A 163 2.49 -16.71 30.38
CA GLY A 163 2.25 -18.13 30.69
C GLY A 163 3.51 -18.92 31.00
N ARG A 164 4.70 -18.39 30.66
CA ARG A 164 6.02 -18.93 30.97
C ARG A 164 6.67 -18.25 32.20
N GLY A 165 5.89 -17.50 32.98
CA GLY A 165 6.34 -16.87 34.23
C GLY A 165 7.14 -15.58 34.06
N ARG A 166 7.02 -14.88 32.90
CA ARG A 166 7.73 -13.62 32.66
C ARG A 166 6.83 -12.41 32.93
N HIS A 167 7.40 -11.38 33.58
CA HIS A 167 6.77 -10.07 33.68
C HIS A 167 7.08 -9.29 32.39
N VAL A 168 6.24 -9.49 31.37
CA VAL A 168 6.40 -8.93 30.03
C VAL A 168 5.20 -8.09 29.68
N ARG A 169 5.48 -6.97 29.01
CA ARG A 169 4.46 -6.15 28.32
C ARG A 169 4.80 -6.09 26.85
N VAL A 170 3.84 -6.36 25.99
CA VAL A 170 4.01 -6.31 24.54
C VAL A 170 3.11 -5.23 23.95
N PHE A 171 3.67 -4.39 23.09
CA PHE A 171 2.97 -3.33 22.39
C PHE A 171 3.18 -3.44 20.89
N SER A 172 2.20 -2.98 20.10
CA SER A 172 2.25 -2.97 18.64
C SER A 172 2.42 -1.57 18.08
N VAL A 173 3.32 -1.44 17.11
CA VAL A 173 3.47 -0.27 16.25
C VAL A 173 3.56 -0.76 14.81
N GLY A 174 2.50 -0.53 14.05
CA GLY A 174 2.44 -0.94 12.66
C GLY A 174 1.10 -0.61 12.03
N THR A 175 1.07 -0.56 10.71
CA THR A 175 -0.16 -0.41 9.93
C THR A 175 -0.02 -0.98 8.54
N GLY A 176 -1.14 -1.35 7.94
CA GLY A 176 -1.18 -1.99 6.63
C GLY A 176 -0.42 -1.24 5.55
N GLY A 177 0.46 -1.95 4.85
CA GLY A 177 1.26 -1.42 3.75
C GLY A 177 2.49 -0.61 4.17
N TYR A 178 2.93 -0.67 5.43
CA TYR A 178 4.24 -0.15 5.80
C TYR A 178 5.34 -0.97 5.12
N GLY A 179 6.45 -0.30 4.84
CA GLY A 179 7.75 -0.88 4.66
C GLY A 179 8.66 -0.38 5.78
N GLN A 180 9.92 -0.83 5.78
CA GLN A 180 10.89 -0.47 6.81
C GLN A 180 11.15 1.04 6.90
N ASP A 181 10.89 1.80 5.85
CA ASP A 181 10.99 3.26 5.84
C ASP A 181 9.99 3.92 6.80
N GLN A 182 8.75 3.46 6.81
CA GLN A 182 7.72 3.95 7.72
C GLN A 182 7.85 3.35 9.11
N GLU A 183 8.27 2.09 9.20
CA GLU A 183 8.54 1.39 10.44
C GLU A 183 9.68 2.06 11.24
N LEU A 184 10.76 2.50 10.56
CA LEU A 184 11.84 3.26 11.17
C LEU A 184 11.33 4.54 11.82
N LEU A 185 10.53 5.33 11.11
CA LEU A 185 9.98 6.57 11.65
C LEU A 185 9.01 6.35 12.81
N ALA A 186 8.22 5.28 12.72
CA ALA A 186 7.32 4.87 13.79
C ALA A 186 8.08 4.42 15.05
N LEU A 187 9.19 3.72 14.86
CA LEU A 187 10.10 3.33 15.95
C LEU A 187 10.77 4.54 16.60
N GLU A 188 11.27 5.49 15.80
CA GLU A 188 11.85 6.73 16.31
C GLU A 188 10.83 7.55 17.11
N GLU A 189 9.57 7.60 16.65
CA GLU A 189 8.50 8.25 17.40
C GLU A 189 8.19 7.53 18.71
N TYR A 190 8.16 6.20 18.70
CA TYR A 190 7.94 5.39 19.91
C TYR A 190 9.03 5.69 20.97
N PHE A 191 10.29 5.73 20.57
CA PHE A 191 11.40 5.96 21.48
C PHE A 191 11.52 7.40 22.02
N ARG A 192 10.72 8.34 21.53
CA ARG A 192 10.69 9.70 22.12
C ARG A 192 10.16 9.72 23.55
N THR A 193 9.26 8.81 23.86
CA THR A 193 8.54 8.79 25.16
C THR A 193 8.49 7.42 25.80
N ASN A 194 8.90 6.38 25.13
CA ASN A 194 8.80 5.00 25.57
C ASN A 194 10.15 4.30 25.47
N ARG A 195 10.28 3.17 26.15
CA ARG A 195 11.41 2.24 26.02
C ARG A 195 10.95 0.89 25.50
N ALA A 196 11.86 0.14 24.92
CA ALA A 196 11.68 -1.27 24.60
C ALA A 196 12.98 -2.01 24.94
N ASP A 197 12.89 -3.10 25.69
CA ASP A 197 14.01 -3.98 25.98
C ASP A 197 14.27 -4.92 24.80
N LEU A 198 13.23 -5.16 23.99
CA LEU A 198 13.28 -5.95 22.75
C LEU A 198 12.36 -5.34 21.70
N VAL A 199 12.88 -5.16 20.50
CA VAL A 199 12.08 -4.86 19.31
C VAL A 199 12.09 -6.07 18.38
N VAL A 200 10.90 -6.53 18.02
CA VAL A 200 10.69 -7.60 17.05
C VAL A 200 10.14 -6.96 15.79
N LEU A 201 10.97 -6.86 14.76
CA LEU A 201 10.55 -6.42 13.42
C LEU A 201 9.94 -7.58 12.66
N TRP A 202 8.65 -7.51 12.39
CA TRP A 202 7.96 -8.52 11.58
C TRP A 202 8.04 -8.15 10.10
N GLN A 203 9.01 -8.72 9.40
CA GLN A 203 9.20 -8.52 7.96
C GLN A 203 8.18 -9.29 7.14
N THR A 204 7.49 -8.59 6.24
CA THR A 204 6.57 -9.16 5.25
C THR A 204 7.20 -9.07 3.85
N GLN A 205 7.96 -10.08 3.47
CA GLN A 205 8.88 -10.06 2.33
C GLN A 205 8.21 -9.83 0.98
N SER A 206 6.94 -10.15 0.86
CA SER A 206 6.21 -9.95 -0.38
C SER A 206 5.88 -8.49 -0.66
N ASN A 207 5.77 -7.64 0.37
CA ASN A 207 5.38 -6.24 0.21
C ASN A 207 6.42 -5.22 0.68
N ASP A 208 7.24 -5.52 1.69
CA ASP A 208 8.21 -4.58 2.26
C ASP A 208 9.12 -3.95 1.20
N ILE A 209 9.66 -4.78 0.29
CA ILE A 209 10.63 -4.33 -0.72
C ILE A 209 10.03 -3.25 -1.61
N TRP A 210 8.85 -3.50 -2.17
CA TRP A 210 8.24 -2.51 -3.06
C TRP A 210 7.61 -1.35 -2.27
N ASN A 211 7.16 -1.55 -1.03
CA ASN A 211 6.73 -0.46 -0.16
C ASN A 211 7.88 0.52 0.11
N ASN A 212 9.10 0.03 0.32
CA ASN A 212 10.28 0.88 0.47
C ASN A 212 10.64 1.64 -0.81
N LEU A 213 10.40 1.05 -1.97
CA LEU A 213 10.79 1.61 -3.26
C LEU A 213 9.96 2.82 -3.70
N PHE A 214 8.68 2.92 -3.32
CA PHE A 214 7.75 3.90 -3.88
C PHE A 214 7.38 5.01 -2.90
N LYS A 215 7.16 6.21 -3.45
CA LYS A 215 6.80 7.42 -2.68
C LYS A 215 5.36 7.46 -2.21
N THR A 216 4.54 6.52 -2.63
CA THR A 216 3.14 6.46 -2.25
C THR A 216 2.80 5.14 -1.60
N HIS A 217 1.98 5.21 -0.59
CA HIS A 217 1.40 4.03 0.04
C HIS A 217 0.47 3.30 -0.94
N MET A 218 0.59 1.97 -1.05
CA MET A 218 -0.14 1.19 -2.04
C MET A 218 -1.65 1.35 -1.95
N LEU A 219 -2.19 1.12 -0.75
CA LEU A 219 -3.64 0.99 -0.57
C LEU A 219 -4.39 2.29 -0.77
N ASN A 220 -3.84 3.40 -0.31
CA ASN A 220 -4.47 4.70 -0.33
C ASN A 220 -3.79 5.70 -1.26
N ARG A 221 -2.65 5.32 -1.85
CA ARG A 221 -1.81 6.16 -2.72
C ARG A 221 -1.43 7.51 -2.10
N ASN A 222 -1.50 7.60 -0.79
CA ASN A 222 -1.04 8.78 -0.10
C ASN A 222 0.49 8.86 -0.17
N PRO A 223 1.04 10.06 -0.33
CA PRO A 223 2.45 10.26 -0.19
C PRO A 223 2.93 9.80 1.18
N LYS A 224 4.08 9.20 1.22
CA LYS A 224 4.75 8.79 2.45
C LYS A 224 6.18 9.33 2.48
N PRO A 225 6.80 9.49 3.64
CA PRO A 225 8.23 9.68 3.75
C PRO A 225 8.95 8.54 3.04
N THR A 226 9.98 8.86 2.27
CA THR A 226 10.69 7.88 1.44
C THR A 226 12.18 8.03 1.65
N PHE A 227 12.86 6.92 1.78
CA PHE A 227 14.32 6.85 1.84
C PHE A 227 14.86 6.36 0.49
N TRP A 228 16.14 6.59 0.25
CA TRP A 228 16.85 6.12 -0.95
C TRP A 228 18.32 5.87 -0.64
N LEU A 229 18.98 5.16 -1.53
CA LEU A 229 20.43 4.99 -1.48
C LEU A 229 21.09 6.00 -2.42
N ASP A 230 22.14 6.67 -1.94
CA ASP A 230 22.98 7.47 -2.83
C ASP A 230 23.88 6.59 -3.71
N PRO A 231 24.69 7.17 -4.64
CA PRO A 231 25.57 6.39 -5.50
C PRO A 231 26.60 5.53 -4.75
N GLU A 232 26.96 5.91 -3.53
CA GLU A 232 27.85 5.19 -2.65
C GLU A 232 27.15 4.06 -1.86
N GLY A 233 25.81 3.93 -1.99
CA GLY A 233 24.99 2.95 -1.32
C GLY A 233 24.62 3.32 0.12
N LEU A 234 24.81 4.58 0.52
CA LEU A 234 24.46 5.06 1.86
C LEU A 234 22.99 5.49 1.91
N LEU A 235 22.32 5.14 3.01
CA LEU A 235 20.92 5.47 3.23
C LEU A 235 20.74 6.98 3.43
N GLN A 236 19.90 7.58 2.61
CA GLN A 236 19.48 8.97 2.64
C GLN A 236 17.98 9.10 2.93
N GLY A 237 17.58 10.24 3.47
CA GLY A 237 16.18 10.51 3.78
C GLY A 237 15.92 10.65 5.28
N PRO A 238 14.67 10.74 5.71
CA PRO A 238 13.50 10.70 4.83
C PRO A 238 13.43 11.92 3.90
N SER A 239 12.87 11.73 2.71
CA SER A 239 12.43 12.87 1.90
C SER A 239 11.54 13.77 2.75
N GLU A 240 11.59 15.10 2.51
CA GLU A 240 10.73 16.04 3.24
C GLU A 240 9.34 15.45 3.39
N GLN A 241 8.82 15.47 4.61
CA GLN A 241 7.45 15.08 4.86
C GLN A 241 6.59 15.94 3.96
N LEU A 242 5.96 15.29 3.01
CA LEU A 242 4.99 15.97 2.17
C LEU A 242 3.86 16.39 3.11
N GLY A 243 3.94 17.65 3.54
CA GLY A 243 2.90 18.24 4.36
C GLY A 243 1.55 17.95 3.72
N GLU A 244 0.57 17.67 4.53
CA GLU A 244 -0.82 17.41 4.21
C GLU A 244 -1.02 16.13 3.33
N SER A 245 -1.53 15.09 3.93
CA SER A 245 -2.11 13.97 3.20
C SER A 245 -3.24 14.49 2.29
N ILE A 246 -3.50 13.79 1.20
CA ILE A 246 -4.59 14.11 0.28
C ILE A 246 -5.95 14.15 1.00
N GLY A 247 -6.05 13.46 2.14
CA GLY A 247 -7.23 13.43 2.98
C GLY A 247 -7.37 14.59 3.96
N ASP A 248 -6.34 15.43 4.14
CA ASP A 248 -6.36 16.48 5.16
C ASP A 248 -7.10 17.76 4.69
N SER A 249 -7.48 17.82 3.42
CA SER A 249 -8.27 18.95 2.95
C SER A 249 -9.71 18.85 3.43
N PRO A 250 -10.24 19.88 4.11
CA PRO A 250 -11.67 19.94 4.46
C PRO A 250 -12.56 20.08 3.22
N PHE A 251 -11.97 20.37 2.05
CA PHE A 251 -12.70 20.59 0.80
C PHE A 251 -12.53 19.40 -0.14
N VAL A 252 -13.66 18.78 -0.50
CA VAL A 252 -13.70 17.60 -1.39
C VAL A 252 -13.04 17.85 -2.75
N LEU A 253 -13.20 19.03 -3.33
CA LEU A 253 -12.58 19.38 -4.61
C LEU A 253 -11.06 19.44 -4.52
N THR A 254 -10.52 19.99 -3.43
CA THR A 254 -9.07 20.02 -3.20
C THR A 254 -8.53 18.62 -2.99
N ALA A 255 -9.23 17.78 -2.23
CA ALA A 255 -8.88 16.39 -2.03
C ALA A 255 -8.89 15.59 -3.35
N LEU A 256 -9.94 15.78 -4.17
CA LEU A 256 -10.03 15.19 -5.50
C LEU A 256 -8.91 15.68 -6.44
N TRP A 257 -8.66 16.99 -6.47
CA TRP A 257 -7.60 17.58 -7.27
C TRP A 257 -6.22 17.01 -6.90
N ARG A 258 -5.90 16.98 -5.61
CA ARG A 258 -4.65 16.41 -5.11
C ARG A 258 -4.52 14.93 -5.45
N ARG A 259 -5.63 14.18 -5.33
CA ARG A 259 -5.65 12.75 -5.64
C ARG A 259 -5.44 12.48 -7.13
N VAL A 260 -6.05 13.28 -8.01
CA VAL A 260 -6.02 13.09 -9.46
C VAL A 260 -4.72 13.60 -10.07
N PHE A 261 -4.26 14.79 -9.68
CA PHE A 261 -3.13 15.45 -10.33
C PHE A 261 -1.82 15.40 -9.53
N GLY A 262 -1.90 15.24 -8.20
CA GLY A 262 -0.73 15.26 -7.33
C GLY A 262 0.00 13.94 -7.23
N LEU A 263 -0.74 12.81 -7.23
CA LEU A 263 -0.16 11.50 -6.93
C LEU A 263 0.40 10.78 -8.14
N SER A 264 -0.34 10.76 -9.26
CA SER A 264 0.10 10.04 -10.45
C SER A 264 1.39 10.60 -11.05
N ARG A 265 1.62 11.91 -10.92
CA ARG A 265 2.89 12.53 -11.35
C ARG A 265 4.07 12.13 -10.46
N ARG A 266 3.89 12.10 -9.14
CA ARG A 266 4.99 11.83 -8.20
C ARG A 266 5.53 10.42 -8.33
N ASP A 267 4.66 9.41 -8.40
CA ASP A 267 5.12 8.03 -8.63
C ASP A 267 5.79 7.91 -9.99
N ARG A 268 5.20 8.45 -11.05
CA ARG A 268 5.76 8.36 -12.41
C ARG A 268 7.13 9.02 -12.53
N ASP A 269 7.30 10.23 -11.99
CA ASP A 269 8.58 10.92 -12.00
C ASP A 269 9.62 10.17 -11.14
N TRP A 270 9.18 9.61 -10.01
CA TRP A 270 10.04 8.80 -9.15
C TRP A 270 10.42 7.46 -9.78
N GLU A 271 9.48 6.77 -10.43
CA GLU A 271 9.74 5.51 -11.13
C GLU A 271 10.82 5.66 -12.20
N GLN A 272 10.92 6.82 -12.84
CA GLN A 272 11.97 7.13 -13.81
C GLN A 272 13.38 7.26 -13.19
N THR A 273 13.44 7.56 -11.89
CA THR A 273 14.72 7.64 -11.15
C THR A 273 15.18 6.29 -10.62
N LEU A 274 14.27 5.30 -10.54
CA LEU A 274 14.61 3.96 -10.09
C LEU A 274 15.33 3.18 -11.20
N PRO A 275 16.17 2.20 -10.84
CA PRO A 275 16.77 1.29 -11.82
C PRO A 275 15.73 0.57 -12.66
N GLU A 276 16.17 -0.02 -13.77
CA GLU A 276 15.32 -0.74 -14.72
C GLU A 276 14.55 -1.88 -14.05
N PRO A 277 13.21 -1.95 -14.25
CA PRO A 277 12.40 -3.02 -13.73
C PRO A 277 12.59 -4.32 -14.50
N TYR A 278 11.95 -5.38 -14.05
CA TYR A 278 11.89 -6.65 -14.75
C TYR A 278 11.32 -6.48 -16.17
N SER A 279 11.98 -7.09 -17.15
CA SER A 279 11.54 -7.10 -18.54
C SER A 279 10.79 -8.40 -18.85
N PRO A 280 9.45 -8.41 -18.95
CA PRO A 280 8.70 -9.60 -19.27
C PRO A 280 8.90 -10.01 -20.73
N LEU A 281 8.74 -11.32 -21.01
CA LEU A 281 8.78 -11.83 -22.38
C LEU A 281 7.52 -11.38 -23.12
N THR A 282 7.70 -11.00 -24.38
CA THR A 282 6.59 -10.64 -25.29
C THR A 282 5.94 -11.85 -25.96
N SER A 283 6.64 -13.00 -25.97
CA SER A 283 6.12 -14.28 -26.46
C SER A 283 6.70 -15.43 -25.63
N TYR A 284 5.96 -16.52 -25.54
CA TYR A 284 6.40 -17.74 -24.87
C TYR A 284 5.88 -18.95 -25.62
N GLY A 285 6.78 -19.84 -26.05
CA GLY A 285 6.45 -21.03 -26.84
C GLY A 285 5.97 -22.23 -26.03
N GLY A 286 5.98 -22.14 -24.69
CA GLY A 286 5.50 -23.19 -23.78
C GLY A 286 4.09 -22.94 -23.27
N SER A 287 3.63 -23.79 -22.35
CA SER A 287 2.37 -23.59 -21.63
C SER A 287 2.59 -22.64 -20.44
N ALA A 288 2.01 -21.45 -20.49
CA ALA A 288 2.04 -20.52 -19.38
C ALA A 288 0.95 -20.83 -18.36
N ASN A 289 1.23 -20.58 -17.09
CA ASN A 289 0.23 -20.61 -16.02
C ASN A 289 -0.67 -19.36 -16.14
N ASN A 290 -1.97 -19.57 -16.29
CA ASN A 290 -2.93 -18.49 -16.51
C ASN A 290 -3.61 -17.99 -15.22
N THR A 291 -3.24 -18.52 -14.06
CA THR A 291 -3.87 -18.16 -12.78
C THR A 291 -3.83 -16.64 -12.52
N TRP A 292 -2.74 -15.95 -12.91
CA TRP A 292 -2.66 -14.49 -12.76
C TRP A 292 -3.65 -13.78 -13.67
N GLN A 293 -3.81 -14.22 -14.91
CA GLN A 293 -4.79 -13.66 -15.83
C GLN A 293 -6.23 -13.92 -15.38
N GLU A 294 -6.49 -15.10 -14.85
CA GLU A 294 -7.80 -15.47 -14.29
C GLU A 294 -8.16 -14.60 -13.09
N ARG A 295 -7.24 -14.42 -12.15
CA ARG A 295 -7.40 -13.53 -10.99
C ARG A 295 -7.58 -12.07 -11.42
N TRP A 296 -6.81 -11.61 -12.39
CA TRP A 296 -6.98 -10.28 -12.98
C TRP A 296 -8.38 -10.09 -13.56
N ASN A 297 -8.86 -11.04 -14.35
CA ASN A 297 -10.18 -10.98 -14.97
C ASN A 297 -11.32 -11.03 -13.95
N ALA A 298 -11.16 -11.87 -12.92
CA ALA A 298 -12.12 -12.01 -11.83
C ALA A 298 -12.11 -10.83 -10.85
N ASN A 299 -11.12 -9.93 -10.94
CA ASN A 299 -10.89 -8.86 -9.98
C ASN A 299 -10.67 -9.37 -8.54
N VAL A 300 -9.98 -10.48 -8.42
CA VAL A 300 -9.68 -11.13 -7.15
C VAL A 300 -8.25 -10.85 -6.73
N GLY A 301 -8.06 -10.50 -5.46
CA GLY A 301 -6.76 -10.22 -4.88
C GLY A 301 -6.16 -8.89 -5.34
N PHE A 302 -4.89 -8.69 -5.05
CA PHE A 302 -4.18 -7.41 -5.21
C PHE A 302 -3.77 -7.10 -6.65
N MET A 303 -3.89 -8.04 -7.60
CA MET A 303 -3.31 -7.93 -8.94
C MET A 303 -3.76 -6.71 -9.75
N ARG A 304 -4.94 -6.14 -9.45
CA ARG A 304 -5.44 -4.95 -10.14
C ARG A 304 -5.01 -3.64 -9.53
N ASP A 305 -4.73 -3.66 -8.24
CA ASP A 305 -4.26 -2.48 -7.51
C ASP A 305 -2.74 -2.34 -7.57
N GLU A 306 -2.08 -3.36 -8.11
CA GLU A 306 -0.64 -3.47 -8.26
C GLU A 306 -0.21 -3.25 -9.71
N ASN A 307 1.02 -2.83 -9.90
CA ASN A 307 1.64 -2.69 -11.21
C ASN A 307 2.89 -3.57 -11.31
N LEU A 308 2.70 -4.80 -11.79
CA LEU A 308 3.80 -5.75 -11.96
C LEU A 308 4.85 -5.28 -12.98
N ALA A 309 4.44 -4.48 -13.98
CA ALA A 309 5.36 -3.96 -14.98
C ALA A 309 6.38 -2.96 -14.39
N THR A 310 6.04 -2.31 -13.29
CA THR A 310 6.95 -1.41 -12.55
C THR A 310 7.53 -2.06 -11.29
N GLU A 311 7.20 -3.33 -11.05
CA GLU A 311 7.53 -4.09 -9.83
C GLU A 311 6.90 -3.52 -8.54
N LYS A 312 5.87 -2.70 -8.67
CA LYS A 312 5.02 -2.28 -7.55
C LYS A 312 3.98 -3.38 -7.29
N SER A 313 4.43 -4.54 -6.85
CA SER A 313 3.62 -5.75 -6.74
C SER A 313 4.22 -6.78 -5.79
N HIS A 314 3.36 -7.49 -5.05
CA HIS A 314 3.73 -8.64 -4.23
C HIS A 314 4.38 -9.77 -5.07
N MET A 315 4.04 -9.86 -6.35
CA MET A 315 4.59 -10.88 -7.24
C MET A 315 6.02 -10.58 -7.68
N ALA A 316 6.47 -9.32 -7.55
CA ALA A 316 7.78 -8.90 -8.07
C ALA A 316 8.95 -9.62 -7.39
N VAL A 317 8.83 -9.95 -6.12
CA VAL A 317 9.91 -10.60 -5.34
C VAL A 317 10.30 -11.99 -5.87
N MET A 318 9.39 -12.65 -6.61
CA MET A 318 9.65 -13.99 -7.16
C MET A 318 10.07 -14.01 -8.62
N LEU A 319 10.18 -12.85 -9.28
CA LEU A 319 10.57 -12.74 -10.69
C LEU A 319 12.03 -13.14 -10.90
N THR A 320 12.28 -13.87 -11.98
CA THR A 320 13.63 -14.33 -12.35
C THR A 320 13.91 -14.10 -13.84
N PRO A 321 15.12 -13.60 -14.21
CA PRO A 321 16.21 -13.20 -13.31
C PRO A 321 15.85 -11.96 -12.51
N ARG A 322 16.52 -11.74 -11.37
CA ARG A 322 16.37 -10.53 -10.56
C ARG A 322 16.65 -9.29 -11.40
N SER A 323 15.74 -8.31 -11.36
CA SER A 323 15.92 -7.02 -12.02
C SER A 323 16.91 -6.13 -11.26
N LYS A 324 17.39 -5.06 -11.92
CA LYS A 324 18.19 -4.03 -11.25
C LYS A 324 17.35 -3.28 -10.19
N ARG A 325 16.06 -3.07 -10.44
CA ARG A 325 15.14 -2.43 -9.50
C ARG A 325 14.93 -3.29 -8.26
N MET A 326 14.70 -4.60 -8.44
CA MET A 326 14.58 -5.53 -7.31
C MET A 326 15.87 -5.57 -6.49
N GLN A 327 17.05 -5.60 -7.14
CA GLN A 327 18.32 -5.54 -6.42
C GLN A 327 18.44 -4.28 -5.58
N TYR A 328 18.12 -3.11 -6.15
CA TYR A 328 18.12 -1.83 -5.45
C TYR A 328 17.12 -1.83 -4.27
N GLY A 329 15.92 -2.40 -4.47
CA GLY A 329 14.93 -2.53 -3.41
C GLY A 329 15.40 -3.41 -2.25
N LEU A 330 16.11 -4.49 -2.55
CA LEU A 330 16.73 -5.35 -1.54
C LEU A 330 17.84 -4.61 -0.76
N ASP A 331 18.69 -3.85 -1.47
CA ASP A 331 19.76 -3.07 -0.84
C ASP A 331 19.19 -1.97 0.06
N LEU A 332 18.15 -1.27 -0.39
CA LEU A 332 17.44 -0.27 0.39
C LEU A 332 16.80 -0.89 1.65
N THR A 333 16.11 -2.03 1.50
CA THR A 333 15.48 -2.74 2.62
C THR A 333 16.53 -3.19 3.65
N ARG A 334 17.70 -3.66 3.19
CA ARG A 334 18.83 -3.97 4.10
C ARG A 334 19.31 -2.76 4.87
N ALA A 335 19.53 -1.64 4.18
CA ALA A 335 20.00 -0.40 4.79
C ALA A 335 19.02 0.13 5.84
N LEU A 336 17.71 0.05 5.55
CA LEU A 336 16.66 0.40 6.50
C LEU A 336 16.61 -0.55 7.70
N THR A 337 16.71 -1.87 7.47
CA THR A 337 16.75 -2.87 8.54
C THR A 337 17.97 -2.63 9.46
N LEU A 338 19.12 -2.31 8.88
CA LEU A 338 20.33 -1.96 9.64
C LEU A 338 20.09 -0.70 10.48
N ARG A 339 19.52 0.36 9.90
CA ARG A 339 19.22 1.61 10.62
C ARG A 339 18.22 1.37 11.77
N ILE A 340 17.20 0.52 11.59
CA ILE A 340 16.28 0.11 12.67
C ILE A 340 17.08 -0.57 13.79
N SER A 341 17.97 -1.52 13.46
CA SER A 341 18.81 -2.21 14.43
C SER A 341 19.70 -1.25 15.20
N GLU A 342 20.35 -0.30 14.52
CA GLU A 342 21.18 0.74 15.14
C GLU A 342 20.36 1.64 16.07
N THR A 343 19.16 2.04 15.65
CA THR A 343 18.24 2.86 16.47
C THR A 343 17.83 2.12 17.74
N VAL A 344 17.52 0.83 17.67
CA VAL A 344 17.18 0.01 18.83
C VAL A 344 18.38 -0.12 19.76
N THR A 345 19.57 -0.40 19.21
CA THR A 345 20.80 -0.57 19.99
C THR A 345 21.20 0.73 20.71
N ALA A 346 21.03 1.88 20.06
CA ALA A 346 21.28 3.20 20.67
C ALA A 346 20.36 3.49 21.86
N GLN A 347 19.20 2.84 21.92
CA GLN A 347 18.25 2.90 23.04
C GLN A 347 18.43 1.73 24.03
N HIS A 348 19.56 1.04 23.97
CA HIS A 348 19.89 -0.12 24.80
C HIS A 348 18.94 -1.31 24.68
N GLY A 349 18.12 -1.35 23.63
CA GLY A 349 17.23 -2.45 23.31
C GLY A 349 17.93 -3.55 22.49
N ARG A 350 17.34 -4.74 22.50
CA ARG A 350 17.72 -5.84 21.61
C ARG A 350 16.84 -5.82 20.38
N PHE A 351 17.39 -6.25 19.24
CA PHE A 351 16.69 -6.29 17.97
C PHE A 351 16.62 -7.71 17.40
N VAL A 352 15.44 -8.11 16.94
CA VAL A 352 15.17 -9.40 16.32
C VAL A 352 14.28 -9.19 15.11
N VAL A 353 14.55 -9.91 14.04
CA VAL A 353 13.69 -9.98 12.86
C VAL A 353 12.82 -11.23 12.93
N LEU A 354 11.51 -11.07 12.77
CA LEU A 354 10.56 -12.16 12.61
C LEU A 354 10.19 -12.30 11.14
N GLN A 355 10.27 -13.51 10.63
CA GLN A 355 9.83 -13.89 9.27
C GLN A 355 8.86 -15.06 9.38
N THR A 356 7.68 -14.90 8.77
CA THR A 356 6.64 -15.92 8.76
C THR A 356 6.60 -16.59 7.39
N GLU A 357 6.81 -17.89 7.37
CA GLU A 357 6.64 -18.72 6.18
C GLU A 357 5.28 -19.42 6.19
N THR A 358 4.66 -19.45 5.04
CA THR A 358 3.40 -20.15 4.81
C THR A 358 3.53 -21.11 3.64
N ASN A 359 2.62 -22.06 3.52
CA ASN A 359 2.70 -23.10 2.48
C ASN A 359 2.75 -22.56 1.05
N ASP A 360 2.24 -21.35 0.82
CA ASP A 360 2.11 -20.70 -0.48
C ASP A 360 2.77 -19.30 -0.54
N THR A 361 3.70 -19.02 0.36
CA THR A 361 4.51 -17.79 0.33
C THR A 361 5.42 -17.75 -0.90
N ALA A 362 5.91 -18.89 -1.35
CA ALA A 362 6.72 -19.02 -2.56
C ALA A 362 6.00 -19.87 -3.61
N PRO A 363 6.32 -19.72 -4.90
CA PRO A 363 5.81 -20.60 -5.95
C PRO A 363 6.24 -22.06 -5.64
N ALA A 364 5.36 -23.03 -5.93
CA ALA A 364 5.65 -24.43 -5.68
C ALA A 364 6.86 -24.94 -6.48
N ARG A 365 7.06 -24.37 -7.67
CA ARG A 365 8.16 -24.65 -8.62
C ARG A 365 8.38 -23.45 -9.51
N ASP A 366 9.46 -23.50 -10.29
CA ASP A 366 9.70 -22.49 -11.32
C ASP A 366 8.64 -22.61 -12.43
N GLU A 367 8.02 -21.50 -12.77
CA GLU A 367 6.91 -21.43 -13.74
C GLU A 367 6.98 -20.14 -14.55
N VAL A 368 6.20 -20.12 -15.64
CA VAL A 368 5.97 -18.91 -16.44
C VAL A 368 4.49 -18.55 -16.35
N TYR A 369 4.19 -17.36 -15.87
CA TYR A 369 2.83 -16.84 -15.75
C TYR A 369 2.51 -15.89 -16.90
N GLY A 370 1.31 -16.02 -17.46
CA GLY A 370 0.75 -15.09 -18.44
C GLY A 370 -0.07 -14.01 -17.76
N LEU A 371 0.14 -12.75 -18.16
CA LEU A 371 -0.67 -11.61 -17.72
C LEU A 371 -0.67 -10.51 -18.78
N ASN A 372 -1.86 -10.15 -19.27
CA ASN A 372 -2.06 -9.07 -20.25
C ASN A 372 -1.15 -9.15 -21.49
N GLY A 373 -1.00 -10.37 -22.03
CA GLY A 373 -0.18 -10.65 -23.22
C GLY A 373 1.33 -10.60 -23.00
N ARG A 374 1.77 -10.57 -21.74
CA ARG A 374 3.17 -10.67 -21.34
C ARG A 374 3.41 -11.91 -20.50
N TYR A 375 4.65 -12.39 -20.45
CA TYR A 375 5.01 -13.60 -19.75
C TYR A 375 6.11 -13.33 -18.73
N TYR A 376 5.87 -13.77 -17.51
CA TYR A 376 6.71 -13.52 -16.34
C TYR A 376 7.27 -14.84 -15.84
N LYS A 377 8.58 -14.96 -15.77
CA LYS A 377 9.23 -16.11 -15.16
C LYS A 377 9.30 -15.91 -13.66
N VAL A 378 8.85 -16.88 -12.91
CA VAL A 378 8.97 -16.92 -11.45
C VAL A 378 9.82 -18.09 -11.01
N SER A 379 10.59 -17.92 -9.94
CA SER A 379 11.42 -18.95 -9.37
C SER A 379 11.30 -18.99 -7.85
N ARG A 380 11.13 -20.20 -7.34
CA ARG A 380 11.15 -20.46 -5.90
C ARG A 380 12.52 -20.12 -5.29
N ASP A 381 13.59 -20.54 -5.95
CA ASP A 381 14.94 -20.29 -5.47
C ASP A 381 15.28 -18.81 -5.47
N GLN A 382 14.83 -18.06 -6.49
CA GLN A 382 15.00 -16.61 -6.54
C GLN A 382 14.23 -15.93 -5.41
N PHE A 383 13.01 -16.37 -5.10
CA PHE A 383 12.23 -15.85 -3.97
C PHE A 383 13.00 -16.00 -2.66
N TYR A 384 13.46 -17.20 -2.33
CA TYR A 384 14.20 -17.44 -1.11
C TYR A 384 15.56 -16.72 -1.09
N ALA A 385 16.26 -16.66 -2.22
CA ALA A 385 17.51 -15.93 -2.33
C ALA A 385 17.32 -14.43 -2.10
N ASN A 386 16.23 -13.83 -2.59
CA ASN A 386 15.87 -12.45 -2.33
C ASN A 386 15.59 -12.24 -0.85
N TRP A 387 14.82 -13.14 -0.26
CA TRP A 387 14.44 -13.08 1.15
C TRP A 387 15.64 -13.21 2.09
N GLU A 388 16.53 -14.16 1.83
CA GLU A 388 17.75 -14.31 2.62
C GLU A 388 18.71 -13.14 2.45
N TYR A 389 18.74 -12.54 1.26
CA TYR A 389 19.62 -11.42 0.98
C TYR A 389 19.40 -10.26 1.92
N ILE A 390 18.18 -9.94 2.30
CA ILE A 390 17.83 -8.80 3.16
C ILE A 390 18.60 -8.84 4.49
N ASN A 391 18.73 -10.02 5.10
CA ASN A 391 19.34 -10.17 6.42
C ASN A 391 20.74 -10.79 6.38
N ARG A 392 21.23 -11.23 5.21
CA ARG A 392 22.53 -11.90 5.09
C ARG A 392 23.67 -10.97 5.50
N GLY A 393 24.47 -11.43 6.47
CA GLY A 393 25.64 -10.68 6.95
C GLY A 393 25.31 -9.45 7.80
N LEU A 394 24.05 -9.18 8.11
CA LEU A 394 23.69 -8.28 9.19
C LEU A 394 23.87 -9.04 10.52
N ALA A 395 24.40 -8.33 11.52
CA ALA A 395 24.52 -8.86 12.88
C ALA A 395 23.15 -8.82 13.61
N VAL A 396 22.11 -9.34 12.94
CA VAL A 396 20.76 -9.41 13.48
C VAL A 396 20.29 -10.85 13.58
N GLU A 397 19.52 -11.11 14.61
CA GLU A 397 18.89 -12.40 14.78
C GLU A 397 17.63 -12.48 13.93
N VAL A 398 17.44 -13.60 13.23
CA VAL A 398 16.24 -13.89 12.46
C VAL A 398 15.50 -15.09 13.05
N ILE A 399 14.29 -14.86 13.54
CA ILE A 399 13.35 -15.90 13.94
C ILE A 399 12.49 -16.25 12.74
N ARG A 400 12.57 -17.50 12.26
CA ARG A 400 11.68 -18.00 11.21
C ARG A 400 10.65 -18.95 11.82
N VAL A 401 9.38 -18.70 11.53
CA VAL A 401 8.27 -19.53 11.93
C VAL A 401 7.45 -19.95 10.72
N THR A 402 7.10 -21.24 10.65
CA THR A 402 6.25 -21.76 9.57
C THR A 402 4.86 -22.02 10.12
N VAL A 403 3.84 -21.48 9.47
CA VAL A 403 2.43 -21.64 9.83
C VAL A 403 1.67 -22.33 8.71
N LYS A 404 0.64 -23.12 9.09
CA LYS A 404 -0.24 -23.81 8.16
C LYS A 404 -1.63 -23.22 8.23
N ASP A 405 -2.43 -23.48 7.19
CA ASP A 405 -3.85 -23.08 7.12
C ASP A 405 -4.09 -21.62 7.54
N TRP A 406 -3.29 -20.75 7.02
CA TRP A 406 -2.94 -19.44 7.55
C TRP A 406 -3.86 -18.31 7.11
N ARG A 407 -4.57 -18.44 5.99
CA ARG A 407 -5.31 -17.30 5.41
C ARG A 407 -6.57 -16.98 6.18
N VAL A 408 -6.88 -15.68 6.27
CA VAL A 408 -8.19 -15.21 6.73
C VAL A 408 -9.29 -15.68 5.76
N SER A 409 -9.06 -15.54 4.45
CA SER A 409 -9.93 -16.05 3.38
C SER A 409 -9.12 -16.32 2.10
N ALA A 410 -9.79 -16.81 1.06
CA ALA A 410 -9.15 -17.01 -0.24
C ALA A 410 -8.68 -15.68 -0.88
N GLU A 411 -9.33 -14.57 -0.55
CA GLU A 411 -9.05 -13.22 -1.05
C GLU A 411 -8.15 -12.42 -0.12
N ASP A 412 -8.08 -12.79 1.15
CA ASP A 412 -7.30 -12.09 2.19
C ASP A 412 -6.11 -12.94 2.64
N GLY A 413 -4.92 -12.54 2.21
CA GLY A 413 -3.64 -13.20 2.49
C GLY A 413 -3.03 -12.89 3.86
N HIS A 414 -3.77 -12.32 4.80
CA HIS A 414 -3.29 -12.14 6.18
C HIS A 414 -3.44 -13.42 7.00
N LEU A 415 -2.66 -13.52 8.07
CA LEU A 415 -2.78 -14.64 9.00
C LEU A 415 -4.13 -14.60 9.71
N ASN A 416 -4.82 -15.74 9.77
CA ASN A 416 -6.00 -15.90 10.59
C ASN A 416 -5.63 -16.01 12.08
N ALA A 417 -6.62 -16.02 12.97
CA ALA A 417 -6.40 -16.02 14.42
C ALA A 417 -5.59 -17.24 14.90
N GLU A 418 -5.83 -18.41 14.33
CA GLU A 418 -5.13 -19.64 14.70
C GLU A 418 -3.66 -19.61 14.27
N ALA A 419 -3.40 -19.24 13.02
CA ALA A 419 -2.03 -19.10 12.51
C ALA A 419 -1.26 -18.00 13.25
N THR A 420 -1.90 -16.89 13.59
CA THR A 420 -1.30 -15.82 14.40
C THR A 420 -0.94 -16.32 15.80
N ASN A 421 -1.83 -17.06 16.44
CA ASN A 421 -1.57 -17.67 17.76
C ASN A 421 -0.41 -18.68 17.67
N GLN A 422 -0.39 -19.53 16.64
CA GLN A 422 0.72 -20.45 16.40
C GLN A 422 2.04 -19.70 16.21
N ALA A 423 2.05 -18.67 15.37
CA ALA A 423 3.25 -17.86 15.13
C ALA A 423 3.77 -17.22 16.43
N MET A 424 2.89 -16.58 17.20
CA MET A 424 3.26 -15.91 18.44
C MET A 424 3.72 -16.89 19.53
N SER A 425 3.15 -18.09 19.58
CA SER A 425 3.63 -19.16 20.49
C SER A 425 5.05 -19.61 20.12
N LEU A 426 5.34 -19.84 18.83
CA LEU A 426 6.66 -20.20 18.35
C LEU A 426 7.69 -19.08 18.60
N VAL A 427 7.30 -17.83 18.40
CA VAL A 427 8.15 -16.66 18.74
C VAL A 427 8.44 -16.65 20.23
N ALA A 428 7.42 -16.84 21.09
CA ALA A 428 7.62 -16.90 22.53
C ALA A 428 8.58 -18.01 22.96
N ASP A 429 8.50 -19.20 22.35
CA ASP A 429 9.42 -20.32 22.62
C ASP A 429 10.88 -19.95 22.27
N ARG A 430 11.09 -19.28 21.12
CA ARG A 430 12.42 -18.83 20.68
C ARG A 430 12.98 -17.75 21.62
N LEU A 431 12.15 -16.81 22.03
CA LEU A 431 12.57 -15.76 22.97
C LEU A 431 12.83 -16.30 24.35
N GLN A 432 12.02 -17.25 24.87
CA GLN A 432 12.21 -17.87 26.17
C GLN A 432 13.55 -18.55 26.30
N ALA A 433 13.95 -19.38 25.33
CA ALA A 433 15.22 -20.09 25.32
C ALA A 433 16.43 -19.14 25.49
N ARG A 434 16.28 -17.88 25.13
CA ARG A 434 17.32 -16.84 25.25
C ARG A 434 17.29 -16.08 26.55
N PHE A 435 16.12 -15.85 27.12
CA PHE A 435 16.01 -15.30 28.46
C PHE A 435 16.67 -16.23 29.49
N ASP A 436 16.52 -17.53 29.30
CA ASP A 436 17.05 -18.55 30.21
C ASP A 436 18.56 -18.73 30.05
N GLY A 437 19.10 -18.67 28.83
CA GLY A 437 20.54 -18.78 28.55
C GLY A 437 21.39 -17.61 29.06
N HIS A 438 20.80 -16.46 29.41
CA HIS A 438 21.51 -15.29 29.98
C HIS A 438 21.50 -15.27 31.50
N ALA A 439 20.63 -16.04 32.15
CA ALA A 439 20.61 -16.15 33.61
C ALA A 439 21.84 -16.89 34.17
N ASP A 440 22.49 -17.73 33.37
CA ASP A 440 23.65 -18.53 33.78
C ASP A 440 25.00 -17.81 33.55
N GLY A 441 25.03 -16.69 32.81
CA GLY A 441 26.25 -15.98 32.44
C GLY A 441 26.60 -14.75 33.31
N SER A 442 25.74 -14.37 34.27
CA SER A 442 25.94 -13.20 35.13
C SER A 442 25.91 -13.62 36.62
N ARG A 443 26.89 -14.38 37.04
CA ARG A 443 27.32 -14.50 38.45
C ARG A 443 28.84 -14.28 38.57
#